data_11f4cb9d64b3953a219fb04fde7dee79
#
_entry.id   11f4cb9d64b3953a219fb04fde7dee79
#
_cell.length_a   1.000
_cell.length_b   1.000
_cell.length_c   1.000
_cell.angle_alpha   90.00
_cell.angle_beta   90.00
_cell.angle_gamma   90.00
#
_symmetry.space_group_name_H-M   'P 1'
#
loop_
_entity.id
_entity.type
_entity.pdbx_description
1 polymer ?
#
loop_
_entity_poly.entity_id
_entity_poly.type
_entity_poly.pdbx_seq_one_letter_code
_entity_poly.pdbx_strand_id
1 'polypeptide(L)'
;MSVQLSPAEIAVGERTIACDPGFGTEPWQGAVAALKSIEFKQKARVTVLLSNAFVRYALVPPSDALADEAEEQAYVRHHFAKVHGERAKSWAFRWSGGLASAVDRRLLEELKGCFPPKGRARLVSVQPELMAAINRWRGEFPAAGAWLVLAEPERACAALHARGGWRTVTNAKGAWLELLERERHRVEGPVPDLVLLAGAAAPQAEGWKFRELQ
;
A
#
# COMPACT_ATOMS: atom_id res chain seq x y z
N MET A 1 18.06 -0.43 -4.56
CA MET A 1 17.25 -0.82 -5.73
C MET A 1 15.86 -1.14 -5.25
N SER A 2 14.82 -0.66 -5.93
CA SER A 2 13.43 -1.04 -5.66
C SER A 2 12.96 -2.10 -6.65
N VAL A 3 12.11 -2.99 -6.16
CA VAL A 3 11.36 -3.96 -6.95
C VAL A 3 9.89 -3.73 -6.62
N GLN A 4 9.09 -3.35 -7.61
CA GLN A 4 7.66 -3.18 -7.44
C GLN A 4 6.94 -4.45 -7.88
N LEU A 5 6.09 -4.99 -7.00
CA LEU A 5 5.29 -6.18 -7.27
C LEU A 5 3.82 -5.79 -7.42
N SER A 6 3.23 -6.14 -8.57
CA SER A 6 1.79 -6.07 -8.81
C SER A 6 1.25 -7.42 -9.30
N PRO A 7 -0.06 -7.64 -9.35
CA PRO A 7 -0.62 -8.88 -9.89
C PRO A 7 -0.24 -9.15 -11.34
N ALA A 8 -0.10 -8.10 -12.14
CA ALA A 8 0.12 -8.20 -13.58
C ALA A 8 1.60 -8.16 -13.98
N GLU A 9 2.44 -7.53 -13.15
CA GLU A 9 3.84 -7.29 -13.52
C GLU A 9 4.76 -7.06 -12.33
N ILE A 10 6.05 -7.24 -12.56
CA ILE A 10 7.13 -6.83 -11.66
C ILE A 10 7.96 -5.77 -12.37
N ALA A 11 8.22 -4.64 -11.70
CA ALA A 11 9.19 -3.67 -12.16
C ALA A 11 10.48 -3.74 -11.34
N VAL A 12 11.62 -3.85 -12.02
CA VAL A 12 12.97 -3.92 -11.42
C VAL A 12 13.88 -2.91 -12.13
N GLY A 13 14.04 -1.73 -11.53
CA GLY A 13 14.65 -0.59 -12.21
C GLY A 13 13.83 -0.21 -13.43
N GLU A 14 14.44 -0.21 -14.63
CA GLU A 14 13.77 0.11 -15.90
C GLU A 14 13.13 -1.11 -16.58
N ARG A 15 13.27 -2.30 -16.00
CA ARG A 15 12.76 -3.54 -16.59
C ARG A 15 11.42 -3.91 -15.99
N THR A 16 10.43 -4.18 -16.85
CA THR A 16 9.13 -4.73 -16.47
C THR A 16 9.03 -6.17 -16.96
N ILE A 17 8.52 -7.05 -16.12
CA ILE A 17 8.31 -8.47 -16.38
C ILE A 17 6.85 -8.77 -16.13
N ALA A 18 6.14 -9.24 -17.13
CA ALA A 18 4.74 -9.64 -16.99
C ALA A 18 4.61 -10.85 -16.05
N CYS A 19 3.56 -10.84 -15.24
CA CYS A 19 3.18 -11.93 -14.38
C CYS A 19 1.91 -12.59 -14.89
N ASP A 20 1.71 -13.85 -14.55
CA ASP A 20 0.43 -14.52 -14.74
C ASP A 20 -0.45 -14.29 -13.49
N PRO A 21 -1.49 -13.44 -13.56
CA PRO A 21 -2.37 -13.16 -12.43
C PRO A 21 -3.26 -14.35 -12.06
N GLY A 22 -3.40 -15.34 -12.95
CA GLY A 22 -4.13 -16.59 -12.71
C GLY A 22 -3.28 -17.70 -12.09
N PHE A 23 -1.96 -17.47 -11.90
CA PHE A 23 -1.08 -18.47 -11.33
C PHE A 23 -1.33 -18.68 -9.83
N GLY A 24 -1.76 -19.88 -9.47
CA GLY A 24 -2.02 -20.29 -8.08
C GLY A 24 -3.37 -19.82 -7.54
N THR A 25 -3.54 -19.87 -6.23
CA THR A 25 -4.78 -19.53 -5.53
C THR A 25 -4.77 -18.13 -4.91
N GLU A 26 -3.59 -17.59 -4.68
CA GLU A 26 -3.42 -16.27 -4.07
C GLU A 26 -2.97 -15.24 -5.12
N PRO A 27 -3.45 -14.00 -5.06
CA PRO A 27 -3.23 -13.00 -6.11
C PRO A 27 -1.76 -12.60 -6.31
N TRP A 28 -0.89 -12.91 -5.36
CA TRP A 28 0.53 -12.58 -5.37
C TRP A 28 1.44 -13.70 -5.90
N GLN A 29 0.91 -14.92 -6.11
CA GLN A 29 1.74 -16.08 -6.46
C GLN A 29 2.43 -15.93 -7.81
N GLY A 30 1.74 -15.41 -8.82
CA GLY A 30 2.32 -15.12 -10.13
C GLY A 30 3.49 -14.15 -10.06
N ALA A 31 3.33 -13.08 -9.28
CA ALA A 31 4.39 -12.08 -9.07
C ALA A 31 5.61 -12.67 -8.35
N VAL A 32 5.40 -13.50 -7.34
CA VAL A 32 6.49 -14.19 -6.63
C VAL A 32 7.19 -15.20 -7.53
N ALA A 33 6.45 -15.96 -8.35
CA ALA A 33 7.02 -16.88 -9.33
C ALA A 33 7.92 -16.16 -10.34
N ALA A 34 7.44 -15.04 -10.87
CA ALA A 34 8.23 -14.21 -11.79
C ALA A 34 9.46 -13.60 -11.08
N LEU A 35 9.34 -13.16 -9.82
CA LEU A 35 10.48 -12.67 -9.04
C LEU A 35 11.56 -13.73 -8.84
N LYS A 36 11.18 -14.99 -8.59
CA LYS A 36 12.10 -16.12 -8.45
C LYS A 36 12.90 -16.42 -9.72
N SER A 37 12.37 -16.07 -10.89
CA SER A 37 13.06 -16.24 -12.18
C SER A 37 14.11 -15.15 -12.46
N ILE A 38 14.17 -14.10 -11.64
CA ILE A 38 15.11 -13.00 -11.84
C ILE A 38 16.49 -13.33 -11.31
N GLU A 39 17.47 -13.35 -12.18
CA GLU A 39 18.86 -13.42 -11.78
C GLU A 39 19.45 -12.02 -11.52
N PHE A 40 19.85 -11.77 -10.28
CA PHE A 40 20.53 -10.54 -9.88
C PHE A 40 22.02 -10.63 -10.20
N LYS A 41 22.48 -9.93 -11.24
CA LYS A 41 23.87 -10.00 -11.72
C LYS A 41 24.87 -9.32 -10.78
N GLN A 42 24.44 -8.33 -10.00
CA GLN A 42 25.27 -7.54 -9.10
C GLN A 42 24.77 -7.60 -7.66
N LYS A 43 25.67 -7.32 -6.70
CA LYS A 43 25.27 -7.16 -5.30
C LYS A 43 24.31 -5.99 -5.15
N ALA A 44 23.14 -6.22 -4.60
CA ALA A 44 22.11 -5.22 -4.44
C ALA A 44 21.40 -5.35 -3.08
N ARG A 45 21.04 -4.19 -2.51
CA ARG A 45 20.10 -4.07 -1.41
C ARG A 45 18.72 -3.80 -2.02
N VAL A 46 17.78 -4.68 -1.79
CA VAL A 46 16.46 -4.66 -2.43
C VAL A 46 15.40 -4.23 -1.44
N THR A 47 14.62 -3.22 -1.80
CA THR A 47 13.34 -2.90 -1.17
C THR A 47 12.24 -3.36 -2.10
N VAL A 48 11.33 -4.19 -1.60
CA VAL A 48 10.15 -4.63 -2.34
C VAL A 48 8.99 -3.70 -2.01
N LEU A 49 8.38 -3.10 -3.04
CA LEU A 49 7.15 -2.31 -2.95
C LEU A 49 5.98 -3.21 -3.36
N LEU A 50 5.00 -3.34 -2.49
CA LEU A 50 3.82 -4.16 -2.73
C LEU A 50 2.68 -3.28 -3.27
N SER A 51 2.16 -3.64 -4.44
CA SER A 51 0.91 -3.09 -4.96
C SER A 51 -0.20 -3.14 -3.90
N ASN A 52 -1.09 -2.16 -3.93
CA ASN A 52 -2.25 -2.10 -3.06
C ASN A 52 -3.18 -3.33 -3.23
N ALA A 53 -3.03 -4.11 -4.31
CA ALA A 53 -3.74 -5.37 -4.49
C ALA A 53 -3.38 -6.43 -3.42
N PHE A 54 -2.17 -6.39 -2.89
CA PHE A 54 -1.65 -7.36 -1.90
C PHE A 54 -1.80 -6.89 -0.46
N VAL A 55 -2.31 -5.67 -0.25
CA VAL A 55 -2.35 -5.02 1.06
C VAL A 55 -3.78 -4.71 1.46
N ARG A 56 -4.06 -4.73 2.75
CA ARG A 56 -5.27 -4.18 3.36
C ARG A 56 -4.88 -3.03 4.27
N TYR A 57 -5.68 -1.98 4.26
CA TYR A 57 -5.47 -0.80 5.10
C TYR A 57 -6.68 -0.59 6.00
N ALA A 58 -6.43 -0.02 7.17
CA ALA A 58 -7.47 0.41 8.09
C ALA A 58 -7.01 1.64 8.88
N LEU A 59 -7.95 2.50 9.23
CA LEU A 59 -7.72 3.47 10.30
C LEU A 59 -7.87 2.73 11.63
N VAL A 60 -6.84 2.85 12.45
CA VAL A 60 -6.82 2.30 13.81
C VAL A 60 -6.46 3.45 14.73
N PRO A 61 -7.45 4.07 15.39
CA PRO A 61 -7.18 5.21 16.27
C PRO A 61 -6.13 4.86 17.32
N PRO A 62 -5.21 5.79 17.64
CA PRO A 62 -4.32 5.59 18.77
C PRO A 62 -5.14 5.47 20.07
N SER A 63 -4.63 4.69 20.99
CA SER A 63 -5.25 4.50 22.29
C SER A 63 -4.18 4.60 23.38
N ASP A 64 -4.36 5.54 24.28
CA ASP A 64 -3.46 5.74 25.44
C ASP A 64 -3.57 4.60 26.49
N ALA A 65 -4.55 3.71 26.29
CA ALA A 65 -4.76 2.54 27.17
C ALA A 65 -3.84 1.36 26.84
N LEU A 66 -3.08 1.43 25.73
CA LEU A 66 -2.19 0.35 25.31
C LEU A 66 -0.83 0.54 25.97
N ALA A 67 -0.41 -0.46 26.74
CA ALA A 67 0.79 -0.35 27.57
C ALA A 67 2.07 -0.79 26.83
N ASP A 68 1.95 -1.67 25.81
CA ASP A 68 3.09 -2.23 25.12
C ASP A 68 2.80 -2.61 23.66
N GLU A 69 3.85 -2.97 22.92
CA GLU A 69 3.76 -3.35 21.50
C GLU A 69 2.87 -4.60 21.26
N ALA A 70 2.79 -5.53 22.22
CA ALA A 70 1.99 -6.73 22.07
C ALA A 70 0.48 -6.39 22.15
N GLU A 71 0.11 -5.49 23.04
CA GLU A 71 -1.25 -4.95 23.15
C GLU A 71 -1.62 -4.13 21.91
N GLU A 72 -0.70 -3.29 21.41
CA GLU A 72 -0.90 -2.57 20.16
C GLU A 72 -1.14 -3.53 18.98
N GLN A 73 -0.34 -4.57 18.84
CA GLN A 73 -0.53 -5.58 17.80
C GLN A 73 -1.85 -6.35 17.94
N ALA A 74 -2.26 -6.66 19.17
CA ALA A 74 -3.54 -7.32 19.43
C ALA A 74 -4.72 -6.41 19.07
N TYR A 75 -4.63 -5.13 19.41
CA TYR A 75 -5.61 -4.10 19.08
C TYR A 75 -5.78 -3.93 17.57
N VAL A 76 -4.67 -3.77 16.83
CA VAL A 76 -4.70 -3.67 15.37
C VAL A 76 -5.29 -4.93 14.75
N ARG A 77 -4.87 -6.11 15.20
CA ARG A 77 -5.42 -7.40 14.73
C ARG A 77 -6.92 -7.49 14.95
N HIS A 78 -7.41 -7.03 16.11
CA HIS A 78 -8.84 -7.01 16.43
C HIS A 78 -9.61 -6.12 15.43
N HIS A 79 -9.09 -4.94 15.09
CA HIS A 79 -9.71 -4.06 14.09
C HIS A 79 -9.85 -4.74 12.73
N PHE A 80 -8.79 -5.40 12.25
CA PHE A 80 -8.86 -6.15 10.98
C PHE A 80 -9.79 -7.37 11.07
N ALA A 81 -9.82 -8.06 12.21
CA ALA A 81 -10.67 -9.23 12.39
C ALA A 81 -12.17 -8.88 12.37
N LYS A 82 -12.58 -7.70 12.84
CA LYS A 82 -13.96 -7.22 12.73
C LYS A 82 -14.44 -7.13 11.28
N VAL A 83 -13.57 -6.77 10.35
CA VAL A 83 -13.92 -6.57 8.94
C VAL A 83 -13.68 -7.83 8.11
N HIS A 84 -12.60 -8.57 8.40
CA HIS A 84 -12.10 -9.65 7.54
C HIS A 84 -12.22 -11.04 8.17
N GLY A 85 -12.69 -11.12 9.42
CA GLY A 85 -12.89 -12.38 10.15
C GLY A 85 -11.60 -13.20 10.30
N GLU A 86 -11.72 -14.51 10.14
CA GLU A 86 -10.63 -15.47 10.30
C GLU A 86 -9.42 -15.24 9.37
N ARG A 87 -9.65 -14.65 8.21
CA ARG A 87 -8.56 -14.34 7.25
C ARG A 87 -7.49 -13.42 7.85
N ALA A 88 -7.88 -12.53 8.76
CA ALA A 88 -6.94 -11.64 9.42
C ALA A 88 -5.89 -12.37 10.27
N LYS A 89 -6.13 -13.63 10.69
CA LYS A 89 -5.18 -14.44 11.47
C LYS A 89 -3.91 -14.77 10.69
N SER A 90 -3.99 -14.86 9.37
CA SER A 90 -2.83 -15.16 8.49
C SER A 90 -2.00 -13.93 8.15
N TRP A 91 -2.37 -12.73 8.60
CA TRP A 91 -1.71 -11.50 8.19
C TRP A 91 -0.66 -11.01 9.20
N ALA A 92 0.34 -10.32 8.67
CA ALA A 92 1.26 -9.49 9.42
C ALA A 92 0.79 -8.04 9.36
N PHE A 93 0.86 -7.35 10.49
CA PHE A 93 0.37 -5.99 10.63
C PHE A 93 1.52 -5.01 10.86
N ARG A 94 1.35 -3.78 10.36
CA ARG A 94 2.12 -2.60 10.75
C ARG A 94 1.17 -1.44 10.96
N TRP A 95 1.44 -0.65 11.97
CA TRP A 95 0.63 0.49 12.36
C TRP A 95 1.52 1.67 12.73
N SER A 96 1.14 2.87 12.31
CA SER A 96 1.81 4.11 12.65
C SER A 96 0.88 5.29 12.41
N GLY A 97 0.79 6.20 13.38
CA GLY A 97 0.04 7.45 13.22
C GLY A 97 -1.44 7.26 12.88
N GLY A 98 -2.08 6.21 13.40
CA GLY A 98 -3.50 5.94 13.16
C GLY A 98 -3.81 5.20 11.85
N LEU A 99 -2.80 4.90 11.02
CA LEU A 99 -2.94 4.14 9.78
C LEU A 99 -2.26 2.78 9.90
N ALA A 100 -3.02 1.72 9.67
CA ALA A 100 -2.54 0.34 9.72
C ALA A 100 -2.54 -0.30 8.33
N SER A 101 -1.58 -1.19 8.10
CA SER A 101 -1.50 -2.05 6.93
C SER A 101 -1.38 -3.52 7.34
N ALA A 102 -1.97 -4.39 6.54
CA ALA A 102 -1.92 -5.84 6.71
C ALA A 102 -1.53 -6.53 5.40
N VAL A 103 -0.60 -7.48 5.50
CA VAL A 103 -0.07 -8.26 4.38
C VAL A 103 -0.08 -9.73 4.77
N ASP A 104 -0.37 -10.63 3.81
CA ASP A 104 -0.29 -12.08 4.02
C ASP A 104 1.12 -12.48 4.48
N ARG A 105 1.22 -13.23 5.57
CA ARG A 105 2.51 -13.74 6.10
C ARG A 105 3.20 -14.67 5.12
N ARG A 106 2.43 -15.48 4.36
CA ARG A 106 2.98 -16.37 3.34
C ARG A 106 3.68 -15.58 2.24
N LEU A 107 3.09 -14.46 1.79
CA LEU A 107 3.77 -13.57 0.84
C LEU A 107 5.12 -13.08 1.39
N LEU A 108 5.15 -12.63 2.66
CA LEU A 108 6.39 -12.16 3.28
C LEU A 108 7.44 -13.26 3.40
N GLU A 109 7.04 -14.50 3.69
CA GLU A 109 7.91 -15.67 3.76
C GLU A 109 8.46 -16.03 2.38
N GLU A 110 7.61 -16.06 1.36
CA GLU A 110 8.01 -16.33 -0.03
C GLU A 110 8.99 -15.26 -0.54
N LEU A 111 8.73 -13.98 -0.23
CA LEU A 111 9.65 -12.90 -0.59
C LEU A 111 11.01 -13.04 0.09
N LYS A 112 11.05 -13.45 1.36
CA LYS A 112 12.33 -13.76 2.04
C LYS A 112 13.08 -14.89 1.32
N GLY A 113 12.35 -15.91 0.85
CA GLY A 113 12.91 -17.02 0.08
C GLY A 113 13.52 -16.61 -1.26
N CYS A 114 13.01 -15.55 -1.90
CA CYS A 114 13.57 -15.02 -3.15
C CYS A 114 14.96 -14.39 -2.97
N PHE A 115 15.37 -14.07 -1.76
CA PHE A 115 16.63 -13.37 -1.45
C PHE A 115 17.47 -14.16 -0.44
N PRO A 116 18.06 -15.30 -0.83
CA PRO A 116 18.80 -16.15 0.09
C PRO A 116 20.05 -15.44 0.65
N PRO A 117 20.51 -15.78 1.87
CA PRO A 117 21.64 -15.10 2.55
C PRO A 117 22.95 -15.08 1.75
N LYS A 118 23.19 -16.11 0.93
CA LYS A 118 24.37 -16.22 0.05
C LYS A 118 24.12 -15.66 -1.35
N GLY A 119 22.93 -15.09 -1.62
CA GLY A 119 22.58 -14.49 -2.90
C GLY A 119 23.28 -13.16 -3.15
N ARG A 120 23.27 -12.71 -4.41
CA ARG A 120 23.79 -11.38 -4.80
C ARG A 120 22.86 -10.24 -4.38
N ALA A 121 21.55 -10.50 -4.29
CA ALA A 121 20.57 -9.54 -3.80
C ALA A 121 20.16 -9.86 -2.36
N ARG A 122 20.04 -8.83 -1.54
CA ARG A 122 19.59 -8.94 -0.14
C ARG A 122 18.32 -8.15 0.07
N LEU A 123 17.27 -8.78 0.54
CA LEU A 123 16.05 -8.11 0.96
C LEU A 123 16.33 -7.22 2.18
N VAL A 124 16.05 -5.94 2.07
CA VAL A 124 16.22 -4.96 3.14
C VAL A 124 14.88 -4.62 3.78
N SER A 125 13.84 -4.46 2.94
CA SER A 125 12.53 -4.03 3.38
C SER A 125 11.44 -4.52 2.42
N VAL A 126 10.26 -4.78 2.96
CA VAL A 126 9.02 -4.95 2.19
C VAL A 126 8.07 -3.85 2.66
N GLN A 127 7.61 -3.04 1.74
CA GLN A 127 6.79 -1.86 2.04
C GLN A 127 5.51 -1.88 1.19
N PRO A 128 4.33 -1.68 1.79
CA PRO A 128 3.12 -1.33 1.06
C PRO A 128 3.31 -0.04 0.26
N GLU A 129 2.78 0.02 -0.95
CA GLU A 129 2.96 1.17 -1.83
C GLU A 129 2.42 2.47 -1.22
N LEU A 130 1.24 2.43 -0.59
CA LEU A 130 0.70 3.59 0.11
C LEU A 130 1.65 4.11 1.20
N MET A 131 2.27 3.21 1.98
CA MET A 131 3.19 3.61 3.05
C MET A 131 4.49 4.20 2.49
N ALA A 132 4.99 3.64 1.40
CA ALA A 132 6.16 4.17 0.69
C ALA A 132 5.86 5.55 0.09
N ALA A 133 4.69 5.73 -0.51
CA ALA A 133 4.19 6.98 -1.05
C ALA A 133 4.05 8.07 0.03
N ILE A 134 3.42 7.76 1.16
CA ILE A 134 3.31 8.67 2.30
C ILE A 134 4.70 9.13 2.78
N ASN A 135 5.65 8.22 2.90
CA ASN A 135 7.00 8.56 3.32
C ASN A 135 7.75 9.41 2.30
N ARG A 136 7.59 9.10 0.99
CA ARG A 136 8.23 9.83 -0.11
C ARG A 136 7.73 11.26 -0.20
N TRP A 137 6.41 11.46 -0.11
CA TRP A 137 5.76 12.73 -0.35
C TRP A 137 5.23 13.42 0.92
N ARG A 138 5.78 13.05 2.06
CA ARG A 138 5.39 13.66 3.35
C ARG A 138 5.42 15.19 3.33
N GLY A 139 6.40 15.78 2.66
CA GLY A 139 6.55 17.23 2.54
C GLY A 139 5.54 17.92 1.62
N GLU A 140 4.81 17.15 0.79
CA GLU A 140 3.80 17.67 -0.13
C GLU A 140 2.44 17.91 0.54
N PHE A 141 2.23 17.35 1.73
CA PHE A 141 0.97 17.52 2.45
C PHE A 141 0.90 18.91 3.10
N PRO A 142 -0.03 19.77 2.68
CA PRO A 142 -0.23 21.07 3.30
C PRO A 142 -0.86 20.94 4.68
N ALA A 143 -0.73 21.97 5.51
CA ALA A 143 -1.35 22.00 6.84
C ALA A 143 -2.89 21.86 6.80
N ALA A 144 -3.52 22.35 5.75
CA ALA A 144 -4.97 22.20 5.52
C ALA A 144 -5.39 20.75 5.24
N GLY A 145 -4.43 19.89 4.86
CA GLY A 145 -4.65 18.50 4.46
C GLY A 145 -4.77 18.32 2.95
N ALA A 146 -4.72 17.06 2.53
CA ALA A 146 -4.88 16.65 1.14
C ALA A 146 -5.31 15.17 1.06
N TRP A 147 -5.88 14.81 -0.08
CA TRP A 147 -6.03 13.42 -0.50
C TRP A 147 -4.73 12.93 -1.13
N LEU A 148 -4.31 11.72 -0.81
CA LEU A 148 -3.30 10.97 -1.56
C LEU A 148 -4.02 9.87 -2.33
N VAL A 149 -3.90 9.89 -3.65
CA VAL A 149 -4.49 8.88 -4.52
C VAL A 149 -3.38 8.17 -5.30
N LEU A 150 -3.35 6.85 -5.15
CA LEU A 150 -2.49 5.96 -5.92
C LEU A 150 -3.37 5.20 -6.90
N ALA A 151 -3.23 5.50 -8.18
CA ALA A 151 -3.98 4.86 -9.26
C ALA A 151 -3.15 3.71 -9.84
N GLU A 152 -3.69 2.51 -9.78
CA GLU A 152 -3.19 1.31 -10.45
C GLU A 152 -4.17 0.93 -11.59
N PRO A 153 -3.81 0.10 -12.59
CA PRO A 153 -4.65 -0.17 -13.75
C PRO A 153 -6.09 -0.60 -13.44
N GLU A 154 -6.29 -1.42 -12.41
CA GLU A 154 -7.61 -1.94 -12.04
C GLU A 154 -8.03 -1.60 -10.61
N ARG A 155 -7.26 -0.74 -9.94
CA ARG A 155 -7.42 -0.47 -8.52
C ARG A 155 -7.00 0.96 -8.19
N ALA A 156 -7.60 1.49 -7.15
CA ALA A 156 -7.14 2.73 -6.55
C ALA A 156 -7.05 2.62 -5.04
N CYS A 157 -6.08 3.32 -4.48
CA CYS A 157 -5.97 3.54 -3.06
C CYS A 157 -6.06 5.04 -2.79
N ALA A 158 -7.05 5.47 -2.01
CA ALA A 158 -7.25 6.86 -1.61
C ALA A 158 -7.14 6.98 -0.09
N ALA A 159 -6.35 7.93 0.37
CA ALA A 159 -6.20 8.24 1.79
C ALA A 159 -6.30 9.75 2.00
N LEU A 160 -7.09 10.19 2.97
CA LEU A 160 -7.22 11.59 3.36
C LEU A 160 -6.45 11.88 4.63
N HIS A 161 -5.48 12.79 4.54
CA HIS A 161 -4.84 13.39 5.69
C HIS A 161 -5.37 14.80 5.90
N ALA A 162 -5.98 15.08 7.05
CA ALA A 162 -6.48 16.41 7.39
C ALA A 162 -6.58 16.56 8.92
N ARG A 163 -6.51 17.80 9.39
CA ARG A 163 -6.59 18.11 10.83
C ARG A 163 -5.57 17.36 11.69
N GLY A 164 -4.36 17.18 11.14
CA GLY A 164 -3.25 16.54 11.83
C GLY A 164 -3.29 15.01 11.90
N GLY A 165 -4.20 14.35 11.16
CA GLY A 165 -4.31 12.89 11.16
C GLY A 165 -4.97 12.31 9.92
N TRP A 166 -4.93 10.99 9.82
CA TRP A 166 -5.65 10.24 8.78
C TRP A 166 -7.14 10.20 9.09
N ARG A 167 -7.97 10.56 8.10
CA ARG A 167 -9.43 10.65 8.22
C ARG A 167 -10.14 9.50 7.53
N THR A 168 -9.61 9.02 6.44
CA THR A 168 -10.08 7.82 5.71
C THR A 168 -8.96 7.17 4.95
N VAL A 169 -9.09 5.89 4.72
CA VAL A 169 -8.29 5.10 3.78
C VAL A 169 -9.19 4.10 3.10
N THR A 170 -9.16 4.09 1.78
CA THR A 170 -9.92 3.13 0.98
C THR A 170 -9.03 2.57 -0.12
N ASN A 171 -9.09 1.26 -0.28
CA ASN A 171 -8.36 0.51 -1.29
C ASN A 171 -9.35 -0.44 -1.99
N ALA A 172 -9.71 -0.13 -3.23
CA ALA A 172 -10.75 -0.86 -3.95
C ALA A 172 -10.42 -1.02 -5.44
N LYS A 173 -11.04 -2.04 -6.07
CA LYS A 173 -11.07 -2.15 -7.53
C LYS A 173 -11.93 -1.04 -8.13
N GLY A 174 -11.58 -0.60 -9.34
CA GLY A 174 -12.31 0.39 -10.11
C GLY A 174 -11.53 1.68 -10.36
N ALA A 175 -12.20 2.63 -11.03
CA ALA A 175 -11.64 3.91 -11.39
C ALA A 175 -11.35 4.77 -10.16
N TRP A 176 -10.16 5.35 -10.11
CA TRP A 176 -9.72 6.13 -8.96
C TRP A 176 -10.56 7.39 -8.70
N LEU A 177 -11.07 8.04 -9.75
CA LEU A 177 -11.87 9.25 -9.60
C LEU A 177 -13.25 8.94 -8.98
N GLU A 178 -13.88 7.85 -9.41
CA GLU A 178 -15.15 7.38 -8.81
C GLU A 178 -14.96 6.99 -7.33
N LEU A 179 -13.83 6.36 -7.02
CA LEU A 179 -13.48 6.04 -5.65
C LEU A 179 -13.34 7.31 -4.81
N LEU A 180 -12.61 8.30 -5.31
CA LEU A 180 -12.37 9.57 -4.64
C LEU A 180 -13.68 10.33 -4.36
N GLU A 181 -14.55 10.43 -5.38
CA GLU A 181 -15.87 11.07 -5.24
C GLU A 181 -16.73 10.37 -4.19
N ARG A 182 -16.78 9.05 -4.24
CA ARG A 182 -17.52 8.28 -3.25
C ARG A 182 -17.01 8.51 -1.83
N GLU A 183 -15.69 8.52 -1.64
CA GLU A 183 -15.08 8.72 -0.32
C GLU A 183 -15.24 10.16 0.18
N ARG A 184 -15.24 11.16 -0.70
CA ARG A 184 -15.55 12.55 -0.35
C ARG A 184 -16.90 12.68 0.36
N HIS A 185 -17.92 11.97 -0.14
CA HIS A 185 -19.26 12.00 0.45
C HIS A 185 -19.40 11.21 1.76
N ARG A 186 -18.44 10.33 2.06
CA ARG A 186 -18.43 9.53 3.29
C ARG A 186 -17.74 10.21 4.47
N VAL A 187 -16.84 11.15 4.19
CA VAL A 187 -16.12 11.86 5.24
C VAL A 187 -16.99 12.98 5.79
N GLU A 188 -17.20 12.93 7.11
CA GLU A 188 -17.95 13.98 7.79
C GLU A 188 -17.19 15.30 7.89
N GLY A 189 -17.89 16.41 7.60
CA GLY A 189 -17.39 17.77 7.69
C GLY A 189 -16.58 18.21 6.46
N PRO A 190 -15.98 19.40 6.51
CA PRO A 190 -15.25 19.95 5.38
C PRO A 190 -13.99 19.13 5.09
N VAL A 191 -13.80 18.78 3.83
CA VAL A 191 -12.64 18.06 3.29
C VAL A 191 -11.85 18.94 2.33
N PRO A 192 -10.51 18.83 2.25
CA PRO A 192 -9.71 19.56 1.29
C PRO A 192 -10.05 19.12 -0.14
N ASP A 193 -9.92 20.05 -1.07
CA ASP A 193 -10.08 19.83 -2.52
C ASP A 193 -8.77 19.43 -3.22
N LEU A 194 -7.65 19.49 -2.53
CA LEU A 194 -6.34 19.10 -3.07
C LEU A 194 -6.17 17.59 -3.09
N VAL A 195 -5.79 17.09 -4.26
CA VAL A 195 -5.46 15.69 -4.52
C VAL A 195 -4.01 15.57 -4.97
N LEU A 196 -3.21 14.86 -4.21
CA LEU A 196 -1.88 14.40 -4.57
C LEU A 196 -2.05 13.08 -5.32
N LEU A 197 -1.82 13.08 -6.64
CA LEU A 197 -2.13 11.97 -7.53
C LEU A 197 -0.86 11.33 -8.07
N ALA A 198 -0.74 10.02 -7.92
CA ALA A 198 0.31 9.21 -8.53
C ALA A 198 -0.29 8.05 -9.34
N GLY A 199 0.37 7.66 -10.44
CA GLY A 199 -0.02 6.54 -11.28
C GLY A 199 -1.06 6.83 -12.35
N ALA A 200 -1.56 8.10 -12.44
CA ALA A 200 -2.46 8.53 -13.49
C ALA A 200 -2.24 10.01 -13.82
N ALA A 201 -2.68 10.43 -15.00
CA ALA A 201 -2.76 11.84 -15.36
C ALA A 201 -3.95 12.51 -14.66
N ALA A 202 -3.78 13.76 -14.30
CA ALA A 202 -4.83 14.56 -13.69
C ALA A 202 -5.93 14.93 -14.70
N PRO A 203 -7.20 14.62 -14.43
CA PRO A 203 -8.31 15.02 -15.28
C PRO A 203 -8.71 16.46 -14.97
N GLN A 204 -9.53 17.02 -15.83
CA GLN A 204 -10.33 18.19 -15.47
C GLN A 204 -11.60 17.70 -14.74
N ALA A 205 -11.66 17.91 -13.44
CA ALA A 205 -12.83 17.54 -12.62
C ALA A 205 -13.19 18.71 -11.70
N GLU A 206 -14.46 19.13 -11.76
CA GLU A 206 -14.96 20.26 -10.99
C GLU A 206 -14.87 19.98 -9.47
N GLY A 207 -14.44 20.97 -8.72
CA GLY A 207 -14.33 20.88 -7.26
C GLY A 207 -13.06 20.17 -6.76
N TRP A 208 -12.11 19.85 -7.66
CA TRP A 208 -10.83 19.25 -7.30
C TRP A 208 -9.64 20.04 -7.85
N LYS A 209 -8.55 20.03 -7.09
CA LYS A 209 -7.23 20.55 -7.48
C LYS A 209 -6.24 19.41 -7.47
N PHE A 210 -5.72 19.03 -8.62
CA PHE A 210 -4.78 17.94 -8.73
C PHE A 210 -3.34 18.43 -8.73
N ARG A 211 -2.48 17.67 -8.03
CA ARG A 211 -1.02 17.77 -8.15
C ARG A 211 -0.50 16.36 -8.47
N GLU A 212 0.06 16.21 -9.66
CA GLU A 212 0.69 14.96 -10.05
C GLU A 212 2.01 14.76 -9.30
N LEU A 213 2.21 13.54 -8.79
CA LEU A 213 3.41 13.11 -8.09
C LEU A 213 4.20 12.15 -8.98
N GLN A 214 5.53 12.35 -9.06
CA GLN A 214 6.45 11.55 -9.88
C GLN A 214 7.44 10.76 -9.03
#